data_0a1c6dbda78834c2d79fdde5091db32a
#
_entry.id   0a1c6dbda78834c2d79fdde5091db32a
#
_cell.length_a   1.000
_cell.length_b   1.000
_cell.length_c   1.000
_cell.angle_alpha   90.00
_cell.angle_beta   90.00
_cell.angle_gamma   90.00
#
_symmetry.space_group_name_H-M   'P 1'
#
loop_
_entity.id
_entity.type
_entity.pdbx_description
1 polymer ?
#
loop_
_entity_poly.entity_id
_entity_poly.type
_entity_poly.pdbx_seq_one_letter_code
_entity_poly.pdbx_strand_id
1 'polypeptide(L)'
;MVATGGKLAVIVPQSTMVGKSKAERECKKKILENHTLDMVITVNKDTFHGVGTNPVIAVFEAGKPHDIERKKVKFINFEDDGFVVRKHIGLVDDGTAKEKKRFLFDVINGDEDDYTTKFMVKSTIQPEDEWLHSFYYFNDDEPSQEDFIKTIGDYLTFEFSMIMQGKEYLFENIKYKEVEEYVEIKR
;
A
#
# COMPACT_ATOMS: atom_id res chain seq x y z
N MET A 1 24.17 -8.50 18.45
CA MET A 1 24.61 -8.82 17.06
C MET A 1 23.81 -10.02 16.61
N VAL A 2 23.18 -9.98 15.44
CA VAL A 2 22.42 -11.12 14.89
C VAL A 2 23.37 -12.01 14.12
N ALA A 3 23.30 -13.34 14.31
CA ALA A 3 24.15 -14.28 13.58
C ALA A 3 23.74 -14.29 12.10
N THR A 4 24.70 -14.61 11.21
CA THR A 4 24.42 -14.82 9.77
C THR A 4 23.33 -15.86 9.59
N GLY A 5 22.32 -15.57 8.77
CA GLY A 5 21.12 -16.40 8.58
C GLY A 5 20.06 -16.25 9.67
N GLY A 6 20.34 -15.50 10.73
CA GLY A 6 19.33 -15.19 11.76
C GLY A 6 18.26 -14.21 11.26
N LYS A 7 17.05 -14.31 11.80
CA LYS A 7 15.97 -13.38 11.49
C LYS A 7 16.00 -12.18 12.41
N LEU A 8 15.78 -11.00 11.83
CA LEU A 8 15.69 -9.71 12.53
C LEU A 8 14.36 -9.05 12.17
N ALA A 9 13.52 -8.80 13.15
CA ALA A 9 12.31 -7.99 12.98
C ALA A 9 12.55 -6.62 13.62
N VAL A 10 12.28 -5.55 12.88
CA VAL A 10 12.41 -4.17 13.35
C VAL A 10 11.13 -3.41 13.10
N ILE A 11 10.78 -2.55 14.05
CA ILE A 11 9.67 -1.59 13.89
C ILE A 11 10.30 -0.25 13.52
N VAL A 12 9.89 0.31 12.40
CA VAL A 12 10.40 1.59 11.90
C VAL A 12 9.25 2.46 11.40
N PRO A 13 9.45 3.78 11.32
CA PRO A 13 8.48 4.66 10.66
C PRO A 13 8.27 4.27 9.20
N GLN A 14 7.05 4.35 8.71
CA GLN A 14 6.69 4.10 7.31
C GLN A 14 7.54 4.94 6.34
N SER A 15 7.86 6.18 6.70
CA SER A 15 8.72 7.07 5.91
C SER A 15 10.09 6.50 5.61
N THR A 16 10.64 5.63 6.49
CA THR A 16 11.91 4.94 6.27
C THR A 16 11.83 3.96 5.09
N MET A 17 10.66 3.36 4.87
CA MET A 17 10.43 2.42 3.76
C MET A 17 10.16 3.13 2.44
N VAL A 18 9.70 4.39 2.47
CA VAL A 18 9.49 5.21 1.27
C VAL A 18 10.82 5.57 0.60
N GLY A 19 11.75 6.15 1.34
CA GLY A 19 13.12 6.40 0.87
C GLY A 19 13.22 7.34 -0.33
N LYS A 20 12.67 8.57 -0.22
CA LYS A 20 12.64 9.53 -1.33
C LYS A 20 13.98 10.21 -1.62
N SER A 21 14.81 10.41 -0.60
CA SER A 21 16.10 11.08 -0.74
C SER A 21 17.19 10.15 -1.28
N LYS A 22 18.23 10.73 -1.88
CA LYS A 22 19.39 9.97 -2.34
C LYS A 22 20.07 9.21 -1.19
N ALA A 23 20.17 9.81 -0.01
CA ALA A 23 20.79 9.19 1.16
C ALA A 23 19.98 7.96 1.65
N GLU A 24 18.64 8.05 1.63
CA GLU A 24 17.78 6.93 1.99
C GLU A 24 17.87 5.77 1.00
N ARG A 25 17.93 6.05 -0.31
CA ARG A 25 18.13 5.03 -1.34
C ARG A 25 19.48 4.33 -1.21
N GLU A 26 20.54 5.09 -0.95
CA GLU A 26 21.87 4.52 -0.67
C GLU A 26 21.86 3.65 0.60
N CYS A 27 21.11 4.04 1.62
CA CYS A 27 20.93 3.24 2.83
C CYS A 27 20.20 1.92 2.51
N LYS A 28 19.10 1.97 1.76
CA LYS A 28 18.37 0.78 1.30
C LYS A 28 19.28 -0.16 0.48
N LYS A 29 20.05 0.40 -0.45
CA LYS A 29 21.00 -0.36 -1.24
C LYS A 29 22.01 -1.10 -0.35
N LYS A 30 22.63 -0.41 0.61
CA LYS A 30 23.56 -1.04 1.56
C LYS A 30 22.92 -2.11 2.42
N ILE A 31 21.62 -1.93 2.79
CA ILE A 31 20.87 -2.95 3.52
C ILE A 31 20.73 -4.20 2.66
N LEU A 32 20.32 -4.07 1.38
CA LEU A 32 20.14 -5.19 0.47
C LEU A 32 21.46 -5.87 0.07
N GLU A 33 22.57 -5.15 0.02
CA GLU A 33 23.90 -5.71 -0.20
C GLU A 33 24.35 -6.64 0.93
N ASN A 34 23.84 -6.46 2.16
CA ASN A 34 24.27 -7.19 3.34
C ASN A 34 23.19 -8.09 3.94
N HIS A 35 21.91 -7.85 3.67
CA HIS A 35 20.79 -8.53 4.29
C HIS A 35 19.70 -8.78 3.27
N THR A 36 18.93 -9.85 3.47
CA THR A 36 17.75 -10.13 2.67
C THR A 36 16.51 -9.57 3.38
N LEU A 37 15.74 -8.72 2.71
CA LEU A 37 14.40 -8.35 3.16
C LEU A 37 13.43 -9.50 2.83
N ASP A 38 12.77 -10.04 3.84
CA ASP A 38 11.82 -11.15 3.67
C ASP A 38 10.38 -10.67 3.65
N MET A 39 10.06 -9.70 4.53
CA MET A 39 8.68 -9.30 4.74
C MET A 39 8.60 -7.85 5.22
N VAL A 40 7.54 -7.13 4.82
CA VAL A 40 7.14 -5.84 5.37
C VAL A 40 5.66 -5.90 5.72
N ILE A 41 5.31 -5.55 6.96
CA ILE A 41 3.94 -5.52 7.45
C ILE A 41 3.58 -4.07 7.77
N THR A 42 2.62 -3.51 7.04
CA THR A 42 2.02 -2.22 7.36
C THR A 42 1.01 -2.45 8.48
N VAL A 43 1.17 -1.76 9.60
CA VAL A 43 0.29 -1.92 10.77
C VAL A 43 -0.56 -0.67 10.98
N ASN A 44 -1.55 -0.76 11.87
CA ASN A 44 -2.44 0.34 12.19
C ASN A 44 -1.65 1.62 12.54
N LYS A 45 -1.98 2.72 11.87
CA LYS A 45 -1.36 4.04 12.08
C LYS A 45 -1.45 4.53 13.52
N ASP A 46 -2.48 4.09 14.24
CA ASP A 46 -2.76 4.48 15.62
C ASP A 46 -2.09 3.55 16.65
N THR A 47 -1.29 2.53 16.19
CA THR A 47 -0.56 1.62 17.08
C THR A 47 0.25 2.35 18.16
N PHE A 48 0.89 3.47 17.78
CA PHE A 48 1.54 4.39 18.72
C PHE A 48 0.72 5.65 18.89
N HIS A 49 -0.45 5.51 19.50
CA HIS A 49 -1.40 6.61 19.70
C HIS A 49 -0.72 7.85 20.29
N GLY A 50 -0.94 9.01 19.66
CA GLY A 50 -0.39 10.31 20.12
C GLY A 50 0.99 10.66 19.55
N VAL A 51 1.67 9.77 18.83
CA VAL A 51 3.01 10.06 18.24
C VAL A 51 2.92 10.54 16.80
N GLY A 52 1.80 10.29 16.10
CA GLY A 52 1.62 10.73 14.70
C GLY A 52 2.56 10.03 13.70
N THR A 53 3.12 8.88 14.08
CA THR A 53 4.03 8.11 13.22
C THR A 53 3.35 6.81 12.83
N ASN A 54 3.24 6.57 11.54
CA ASN A 54 2.73 5.31 10.99
C ASN A 54 3.86 4.27 11.04
N PRO A 55 3.73 3.20 11.85
CA PRO A 55 4.76 2.18 11.97
C PRO A 55 4.62 1.10 10.89
N VAL A 56 5.75 0.48 10.55
CA VAL A 56 5.81 -0.77 9.80
C VAL A 56 6.77 -1.74 10.48
N ILE A 57 6.52 -3.03 10.31
CA ILE A 57 7.43 -4.10 10.77
C ILE A 57 8.16 -4.63 9.55
N ALA A 58 9.49 -4.52 9.53
CA ALA A 58 10.32 -5.12 8.51
C ALA A 58 11.08 -6.31 9.06
N VAL A 59 11.09 -7.42 8.33
CA VAL A 59 11.75 -8.67 8.69
C VAL A 59 12.86 -8.95 7.72
N PHE A 60 14.08 -9.13 8.25
CA PHE A 60 15.29 -9.38 7.48
C PHE A 60 15.92 -10.72 7.86
N GLU A 61 16.62 -11.33 6.90
CA GLU A 61 17.62 -12.38 7.13
C GLU A 61 19.00 -11.73 7.13
N ALA A 62 19.70 -11.85 8.24
CA ALA A 62 20.97 -11.17 8.47
C ALA A 62 22.14 -11.87 7.73
N GLY A 63 23.06 -11.05 7.19
CA GLY A 63 24.31 -11.53 6.62
C GLY A 63 24.18 -12.29 5.30
N LYS A 64 23.06 -12.13 4.59
CA LYS A 64 22.82 -12.72 3.28
C LYS A 64 22.36 -11.62 2.32
N PRO A 65 23.11 -11.30 1.25
CA PRO A 65 22.69 -10.33 0.25
C PRO A 65 21.32 -10.68 -0.35
N HIS A 66 20.53 -9.66 -0.62
CA HIS A 66 19.23 -9.82 -1.26
C HIS A 66 19.39 -10.06 -2.75
N ASP A 67 18.78 -11.10 -3.28
CA ASP A 67 18.69 -11.34 -4.72
C ASP A 67 17.54 -10.50 -5.31
N ILE A 68 17.90 -9.33 -5.84
CA ILE A 68 16.96 -8.34 -6.38
C ILE A 68 16.13 -8.91 -7.56
N GLU A 69 16.69 -9.84 -8.32
CA GLU A 69 16.03 -10.39 -9.52
C GLU A 69 15.04 -11.52 -9.19
N ARG A 70 15.33 -12.30 -8.14
CA ARG A 70 14.61 -13.56 -7.87
C ARG A 70 13.85 -13.57 -6.55
N LYS A 71 14.40 -12.89 -5.53
CA LYS A 71 13.79 -12.93 -4.21
C LYS A 71 12.58 -12.04 -4.15
N LYS A 72 11.40 -12.63 -4.03
CA LYS A 72 10.18 -11.89 -3.73
C LYS A 72 10.08 -11.59 -2.24
N VAL A 73 9.74 -10.37 -1.91
CA VAL A 73 9.43 -9.88 -0.57
C VAL A 73 7.92 -9.96 -0.36
N LYS A 74 7.49 -10.37 0.82
CA LYS A 74 6.08 -10.44 1.22
C LYS A 74 5.66 -9.10 1.82
N PHE A 75 4.72 -8.41 1.21
CA PHE A 75 4.13 -7.17 1.71
C PHE A 75 2.73 -7.47 2.25
N ILE A 76 2.51 -7.19 3.53
CA ILE A 76 1.25 -7.49 4.23
C ILE A 76 0.61 -6.18 4.69
N ASN A 77 -0.67 -6.04 4.40
CA ASN A 77 -1.52 -4.98 4.94
C ASN A 77 -2.24 -5.48 6.20
N PHE A 78 -1.87 -4.92 7.35
CA PHE A 78 -2.51 -5.17 8.65
C PHE A 78 -2.90 -3.85 9.33
N GLU A 79 -3.34 -2.86 8.54
CA GLU A 79 -3.81 -1.57 9.08
C GLU A 79 -5.10 -1.73 9.90
N ASP A 80 -5.94 -2.69 9.53
CA ASP A 80 -7.14 -3.06 10.25
C ASP A 80 -6.84 -4.20 11.23
N ASP A 81 -6.35 -3.86 12.41
CA ASP A 81 -5.92 -4.79 13.47
C ASP A 81 -6.98 -5.04 14.54
N GLY A 82 -8.17 -4.43 14.41
CA GLY A 82 -9.27 -4.53 15.38
C GLY A 82 -9.16 -3.56 16.54
N PHE A 83 -8.23 -2.58 16.46
CA PHE A 83 -8.17 -1.50 17.42
C PHE A 83 -8.60 -0.18 16.79
N VAL A 84 -9.39 0.59 17.55
CA VAL A 84 -9.90 1.89 17.15
C VAL A 84 -9.64 2.94 18.21
N VAL A 85 -9.35 4.17 17.80
CA VAL A 85 -9.18 5.28 18.73
C VAL A 85 -10.54 5.81 19.17
N ARG A 86 -10.81 5.80 20.47
CA ARG A 86 -11.99 6.42 21.07
C ARG A 86 -11.61 7.66 21.85
N LYS A 87 -12.41 8.71 21.68
CA LYS A 87 -12.22 9.98 22.38
C LYS A 87 -12.14 9.77 23.90
N HIS A 88 -11.13 10.34 24.55
CA HIS A 88 -10.84 10.28 25.99
C HIS A 88 -10.40 8.90 26.53
N ILE A 89 -10.41 7.85 25.74
CA ILE A 89 -10.05 6.49 26.18
C ILE A 89 -8.71 6.05 25.53
N GLY A 90 -8.47 6.48 24.28
CA GLY A 90 -7.33 6.04 23.48
C GLY A 90 -7.66 4.85 22.62
N LEU A 91 -6.68 3.99 22.39
CA LEU A 91 -6.79 2.79 21.56
C LEU A 91 -7.57 1.71 22.29
N VAL A 92 -8.64 1.20 21.69
CA VAL A 92 -9.56 0.21 22.29
C VAL A 92 -9.83 -0.90 21.29
N ASP A 93 -9.82 -2.15 21.77
CA ASP A 93 -10.26 -3.31 20.98
C ASP A 93 -11.75 -3.17 20.63
N ASP A 94 -12.07 -3.28 19.34
CA ASP A 94 -13.44 -3.26 18.82
C ASP A 94 -14.17 -4.60 18.98
N GLY A 95 -13.48 -5.60 19.56
CA GLY A 95 -13.94 -6.97 19.76
C GLY A 95 -13.43 -7.94 18.67
N THR A 96 -12.72 -7.48 17.66
CA THR A 96 -12.22 -8.32 16.55
C THR A 96 -10.71 -8.54 16.56
N ALA A 97 -9.96 -7.85 17.44
CA ALA A 97 -8.50 -7.87 17.45
C ALA A 97 -7.90 -9.27 17.56
N LYS A 98 -8.52 -10.17 18.33
CA LYS A 98 -8.05 -11.56 18.49
C LYS A 98 -8.15 -12.35 17.18
N GLU A 99 -9.23 -12.20 16.45
CA GLU A 99 -9.45 -12.89 15.16
C GLU A 99 -8.54 -12.33 14.10
N LYS A 100 -8.41 -11.00 14.01
CA LYS A 100 -7.52 -10.33 13.07
C LYS A 100 -6.06 -10.66 13.32
N LYS A 101 -5.65 -10.75 14.58
CA LYS A 101 -4.30 -11.22 14.92
C LYS A 101 -4.06 -12.66 14.47
N ARG A 102 -5.04 -13.56 14.64
CA ARG A 102 -4.93 -14.94 14.15
C ARG A 102 -4.81 -14.93 12.61
N PHE A 103 -5.65 -14.18 11.94
CA PHE A 103 -5.59 -14.02 10.50
C PHE A 103 -4.22 -13.50 10.02
N LEU A 104 -3.61 -12.53 10.73
CA LEU A 104 -2.26 -12.07 10.42
C LEU A 104 -1.24 -13.22 10.46
N PHE A 105 -1.30 -14.09 11.48
CA PHE A 105 -0.39 -15.25 11.55
C PHE A 105 -0.63 -16.22 10.40
N ASP A 106 -1.87 -16.41 9.99
CA ASP A 106 -2.20 -17.26 8.82
C ASP A 106 -1.63 -16.63 7.54
N VAL A 107 -1.75 -15.31 7.35
CA VAL A 107 -1.17 -14.58 6.21
C VAL A 107 0.36 -14.61 6.22
N ILE A 108 1.00 -14.46 7.38
CA ILE A 108 2.47 -14.54 7.51
C ILE A 108 2.98 -15.91 7.03
N ASN A 109 2.28 -16.98 7.35
CA ASN A 109 2.67 -18.35 7.05
C ASN A 109 2.13 -18.86 5.69
N GLY A 110 1.13 -18.19 5.12
CA GLY A 110 0.50 -18.57 3.86
C GLY A 110 1.25 -18.11 2.61
N ASP A 111 0.73 -18.46 1.46
CA ASP A 111 1.27 -18.05 0.16
C ASP A 111 0.38 -17.03 -0.55
N GLU A 112 0.89 -16.41 -1.64
CA GLU A 112 0.20 -15.36 -2.40
C GLU A 112 -1.15 -15.84 -2.95
N ASP A 113 -1.19 -17.09 -3.40
CA ASP A 113 -2.39 -17.70 -3.97
C ASP A 113 -3.53 -17.94 -2.94
N ASP A 114 -3.20 -17.90 -1.65
CA ASP A 114 -4.15 -18.15 -0.57
C ASP A 114 -4.94 -16.89 -0.16
N TYR A 115 -4.46 -15.70 -0.55
CA TYR A 115 -5.00 -14.41 -0.08
C TYR A 115 -5.18 -13.43 -1.22
N THR A 116 -6.14 -12.51 -1.05
CA THR A 116 -6.33 -11.43 -2.00
C THR A 116 -5.19 -10.41 -1.90
N THR A 117 -4.87 -9.76 -3.01
CA THR A 117 -3.84 -8.71 -3.09
C THR A 117 -4.06 -7.57 -2.10
N LYS A 118 -5.31 -7.37 -1.64
CA LYS A 118 -5.66 -6.42 -0.58
C LYS A 118 -4.92 -6.70 0.74
N PHE A 119 -4.65 -7.96 1.05
CA PHE A 119 -4.01 -8.36 2.30
C PHE A 119 -2.53 -8.66 2.14
N MET A 120 -2.15 -9.27 1.03
CA MET A 120 -0.77 -9.67 0.79
C MET A 120 -0.41 -9.59 -0.69
N VAL A 121 0.78 -9.05 -0.97
CA VAL A 121 1.40 -9.06 -2.29
C VAL A 121 2.83 -9.53 -2.15
N LYS A 122 3.33 -10.31 -3.12
CA LYS A 122 4.73 -10.66 -3.25
C LYS A 122 5.34 -10.02 -4.48
N SER A 123 6.42 -9.27 -4.30
CA SER A 123 7.15 -8.63 -5.39
C SER A 123 8.64 -8.68 -5.19
N THR A 124 9.40 -8.67 -6.27
CA THR A 124 10.81 -8.27 -6.24
C THR A 124 10.89 -6.79 -5.93
N ILE A 125 11.99 -6.33 -5.38
CA ILE A 125 12.18 -4.96 -4.92
C ILE A 125 13.43 -4.33 -5.51
N GLN A 126 13.40 -3.00 -5.69
CA GLN A 126 14.56 -2.18 -6.01
C GLN A 126 14.84 -1.20 -4.85
N PRO A 127 16.06 -0.68 -4.69
CA PRO A 127 16.36 0.35 -3.69
C PRO A 127 15.56 1.64 -3.88
N GLU A 128 15.10 1.91 -5.11
CA GLU A 128 14.32 3.08 -5.50
C GLU A 128 12.84 2.95 -5.17
N ASP A 129 12.34 1.72 -5.01
CA ASP A 129 10.93 1.45 -4.73
C ASP A 129 10.52 1.91 -3.34
N GLU A 130 9.24 2.18 -3.15
CA GLU A 130 8.66 2.29 -1.82
C GLU A 130 8.39 0.87 -1.29
N TRP A 131 9.10 0.45 -0.22
CA TRP A 131 8.94 -0.89 0.34
C TRP A 131 7.70 -0.99 1.24
N LEU A 132 6.53 -0.79 0.64
CA LEU A 132 5.22 -0.77 1.30
C LEU A 132 4.22 -1.59 0.51
N HIS A 133 3.24 -2.18 1.20
CA HIS A 133 2.15 -2.91 0.56
C HIS A 133 1.43 -2.05 -0.48
N SER A 134 1.12 -0.79 -0.15
CA SER A 134 0.40 0.14 -1.03
C SER A 134 1.12 0.45 -2.36
N PHE A 135 2.44 0.28 -2.42
CA PHE A 135 3.20 0.49 -3.65
C PHE A 135 3.05 -0.68 -4.64
N TYR A 136 2.95 -1.91 -4.11
CA TYR A 136 2.84 -3.13 -4.91
C TYR A 136 1.40 -3.62 -5.04
N TYR A 137 0.49 -3.06 -4.25
CA TYR A 137 -0.93 -3.31 -4.36
C TYR A 137 -1.48 -2.54 -5.55
N PHE A 138 -1.58 -3.21 -6.67
CA PHE A 138 -2.38 -2.72 -7.79
C PHE A 138 -3.82 -3.11 -7.48
N ASN A 139 -4.66 -2.10 -7.35
CA ASN A 139 -6.08 -2.33 -7.36
C ASN A 139 -6.39 -2.82 -8.79
N ASP A 140 -6.59 -4.12 -8.95
CA ASP A 140 -7.03 -4.72 -10.22
C ASP A 140 -8.48 -4.33 -10.57
N ASP A 141 -9.03 -3.36 -9.86
CA ASP A 141 -10.19 -2.58 -10.30
C ASP A 141 -9.80 -1.68 -11.49
N GLU A 142 -9.14 -2.25 -12.51
CA GLU A 142 -9.33 -1.71 -13.84
C GLU A 142 -10.83 -1.78 -14.08
N PRO A 143 -11.50 -0.63 -14.24
CA PRO A 143 -12.94 -0.63 -14.45
C PRO A 143 -13.23 -1.57 -15.62
N SER A 144 -14.05 -2.57 -15.38
CA SER A 144 -14.44 -3.51 -16.42
C SER A 144 -15.00 -2.71 -17.58
N GLN A 145 -14.94 -3.27 -18.78
CA GLN A 145 -15.55 -2.60 -19.93
C GLN A 145 -17.03 -2.25 -19.65
N GLU A 146 -17.71 -3.03 -18.84
CA GLU A 146 -19.08 -2.79 -18.38
C GLU A 146 -19.17 -1.58 -17.43
N ASP A 147 -18.24 -1.43 -16.49
CA ASP A 147 -18.17 -0.28 -15.57
C ASP A 147 -17.87 1.00 -16.33
N PHE A 148 -16.98 0.93 -17.33
CA PHE A 148 -16.66 2.05 -18.20
C PHE A 148 -17.88 2.49 -19.03
N ILE A 149 -18.57 1.53 -19.67
CA ILE A 149 -19.79 1.80 -20.46
C ILE A 149 -20.89 2.36 -19.57
N LYS A 150 -21.06 1.81 -18.36
CA LYS A 150 -22.02 2.30 -17.36
C LYS A 150 -21.71 3.74 -16.97
N THR A 151 -20.46 4.05 -16.64
CA THR A 151 -20.04 5.40 -16.22
C THR A 151 -20.29 6.41 -17.33
N ILE A 152 -19.98 6.06 -18.60
CA ILE A 152 -20.31 6.92 -19.75
C ILE A 152 -21.83 7.07 -19.92
N GLY A 153 -22.57 5.98 -19.79
CA GLY A 153 -24.03 6.00 -19.86
C GLY A 153 -24.66 6.89 -18.81
N ASP A 154 -24.19 6.78 -17.57
CA ASP A 154 -24.66 7.61 -16.45
C ASP A 154 -24.33 9.09 -16.68
N TYR A 155 -23.11 9.40 -17.20
CA TYR A 155 -22.71 10.75 -17.54
C TYR A 155 -23.58 11.36 -18.66
N LEU A 156 -23.78 10.63 -19.76
CA LEU A 156 -24.63 11.07 -20.87
C LEU A 156 -26.08 11.26 -20.43
N THR A 157 -26.60 10.38 -19.56
CA THR A 157 -27.94 10.51 -19.00
C THR A 157 -28.05 11.74 -18.12
N PHE A 158 -27.03 12.03 -17.34
CA PHE A 158 -26.95 13.24 -16.51
C PHE A 158 -26.91 14.50 -17.38
N GLU A 159 -26.03 14.58 -18.39
CA GLU A 159 -25.95 15.70 -19.32
C GLU A 159 -27.30 15.94 -20.03
N PHE A 160 -27.89 14.88 -20.58
CA PHE A 160 -29.18 14.96 -21.26
C PHE A 160 -30.29 15.47 -20.30
N SER A 161 -30.32 14.97 -19.08
CA SER A 161 -31.24 15.42 -18.03
C SER A 161 -31.07 16.91 -17.74
N MET A 162 -29.84 17.41 -17.69
CA MET A 162 -29.54 18.81 -17.42
C MET A 162 -29.96 19.70 -18.59
N ILE A 163 -29.71 19.26 -19.83
CA ILE A 163 -30.16 19.94 -21.07
C ILE A 163 -31.68 20.05 -21.07
N MET A 164 -32.39 18.94 -20.79
CA MET A 164 -33.85 18.93 -20.75
C MET A 164 -34.44 19.83 -19.64
N GLN A 165 -33.68 20.12 -18.60
CA GLN A 165 -34.05 21.05 -17.54
C GLN A 165 -33.66 22.51 -17.85
N GLY A 166 -33.06 22.80 -19.01
CA GLY A 166 -32.59 24.13 -19.37
C GLY A 166 -31.43 24.64 -18.50
N LYS A 167 -30.60 23.71 -18.01
CA LYS A 167 -29.46 24.01 -17.14
C LYS A 167 -28.11 23.88 -17.85
N GLU A 168 -28.09 23.97 -19.18
CA GLU A 168 -26.90 23.89 -20.03
C GLU A 168 -25.83 24.88 -19.62
N TYR A 169 -26.21 26.04 -19.10
CA TYR A 169 -25.29 27.09 -18.65
C TYR A 169 -24.30 26.61 -17.57
N LEU A 170 -24.58 25.51 -16.88
CA LEU A 170 -23.66 24.92 -15.90
C LEU A 170 -22.44 24.29 -16.56
N PHE A 171 -22.52 23.93 -17.83
CA PHE A 171 -21.45 23.29 -18.59
C PHE A 171 -20.68 24.28 -19.48
N GLU A 172 -21.22 25.48 -19.77
CA GLU A 172 -20.60 26.47 -20.66
C GLU A 172 -19.23 26.98 -20.17
N ASN A 173 -18.92 26.83 -18.87
CA ASN A 173 -17.67 27.25 -18.28
C ASN A 173 -16.68 26.10 -18.00
N ILE A 174 -17.03 24.87 -18.35
CA ILE A 174 -16.12 23.73 -18.21
C ILE A 174 -15.20 23.73 -19.43
N LYS A 175 -14.00 24.30 -19.28
CA LYS A 175 -12.94 24.12 -20.26
C LYS A 175 -12.45 22.69 -20.18
N TYR A 176 -12.87 21.87 -21.13
CA TYR A 176 -12.25 20.56 -21.35
C TYR A 176 -10.79 20.83 -21.73
N LYS A 177 -9.84 20.42 -20.88
CA LYS A 177 -8.45 20.31 -21.32
C LYS A 177 -8.39 19.14 -22.30
N GLU A 178 -7.81 19.38 -23.47
CA GLU A 178 -7.65 18.34 -24.47
C GLU A 178 -6.91 17.15 -23.86
N VAL A 179 -7.38 15.95 -24.16
CA VAL A 179 -6.85 14.69 -23.60
C VAL A 179 -5.36 14.51 -23.90
N GLU A 180 -4.85 15.17 -24.91
CA GLU A 180 -3.43 15.19 -25.28
C GLU A 180 -2.50 15.74 -24.19
N GLU A 181 -2.95 16.69 -23.35
CA GLU A 181 -2.18 17.22 -22.23
C GLU A 181 -1.96 16.20 -21.08
N TYR A 182 -2.75 15.13 -21.03
CA TYR A 182 -2.64 14.10 -20.00
C TYR A 182 -1.76 12.91 -20.40
N VAL A 183 -1.47 12.75 -21.68
CA VAL A 183 -0.67 11.61 -22.20
C VAL A 183 0.82 11.88 -22.13
N GLU A 184 1.27 13.14 -22.09
CA GLU A 184 2.69 13.50 -22.01
C GLU A 184 3.30 13.38 -20.60
N ILE A 185 2.50 13.16 -19.55
CA ILE A 185 3.00 13.08 -18.16
C ILE A 185 3.44 11.65 -17.76
N LYS A 186 3.26 10.65 -18.64
CA LYS A 186 3.61 9.24 -18.37
C LYS A 186 4.62 8.64 -19.36
N ARG A 187 5.63 9.40 -19.75
CA ARG A 187 6.82 8.87 -20.41
C ARG A 187 8.08 9.16 -19.64
#